data_8ed1866626e8506c8a42260f1f4536ce
#
_entry.id   8ed1866626e8506c8a42260f1f4536ce
#
_cell.length_a   1.000
_cell.length_b   1.000
_cell.length_c   1.000
_cell.angle_alpha   90.00
_cell.angle_beta   90.00
_cell.angle_gamma   90.00
#
_symmetry.space_group_name_H-M   'P 1'
#
loop_
_entity.id
_entity.type
_entity.pdbx_description
1 polymer ?
#
loop_
_entity_poly.entity_id
_entity_poly.type
_entity_poly.pdbx_seq_one_letter_code
_entity_poly.pdbx_strand_id
1 'polypeptide(L)'
;QDPPGGYYGRDDDGRLNGLLAETAFNPVRANLLKLSAMDGYRVMRRASRLYLSRGITFAQNGLADTTTIKALVPALRFGLIPLRLSIWPDAAAEQARQDGQWTLPEGERVHLGSVKLVSDGSLQGYTGFLNDPYFTVPEDHPPEYLGFPNQSPQQLSEQVVEFHCAGRQTAIHANGDAAITMSLDAVAAARQQCPDVTVQPVLIHAQMATGEQLTRMQGLDVIPSFFNNHVYYWGDRHRDIFLGPERAARISPLAEAADAGLRFTLHADSPVVPFQP
;
A
#
# COMPACT_ATOMS: atom_id res chain seq x y z
N GLN A 1 -23.12 0.59 -11.80
CA GLN A 1 -21.99 -0.22 -12.22
C GLN A 1 -20.84 0.00 -11.25
N ASP A 2 -20.16 -1.08 -10.85
CA ASP A 2 -19.03 -1.02 -9.94
C ASP A 2 -17.79 -0.46 -10.64
N PRO A 3 -16.96 0.31 -9.94
CA PRO A 3 -15.71 0.81 -10.50
C PRO A 3 -14.64 -0.31 -10.57
N PRO A 4 -13.68 -0.20 -11.48
CA PRO A 4 -12.53 -1.09 -11.46
C PRO A 4 -11.80 -1.06 -10.11
N GLY A 5 -11.51 -2.23 -9.53
CA GLY A 5 -10.83 -2.34 -8.23
C GLY A 5 -11.69 -1.98 -7.02
N GLY A 6 -13.02 -2.05 -7.13
CA GLY A 6 -13.93 -1.83 -6.01
C GLY A 6 -15.37 -2.19 -6.34
N TYR A 7 -16.24 -2.19 -5.35
CA TYR A 7 -17.67 -2.46 -5.56
C TYR A 7 -18.58 -1.69 -4.59
N TYR A 8 -19.83 -1.54 -4.99
CA TYR A 8 -20.91 -0.99 -4.17
C TYR A 8 -21.72 -2.18 -3.61
N GLY A 9 -21.75 -2.31 -2.28
CA GLY A 9 -22.56 -3.35 -1.63
C GLY A 9 -24.06 -3.17 -1.92
N ARG A 10 -24.75 -4.30 -2.06
CA ARG A 10 -26.18 -4.36 -2.38
C ARG A 10 -26.87 -5.31 -1.43
N ASP A 11 -28.16 -5.05 -1.19
CA ASP A 11 -29.06 -5.98 -0.51
C ASP A 11 -29.59 -7.04 -1.49
N ASP A 12 -30.42 -7.95 -0.97
CA ASP A 12 -31.02 -9.05 -1.76
C ASP A 12 -31.93 -8.55 -2.90
N ASP A 13 -32.47 -7.32 -2.79
CA ASP A 13 -33.25 -6.67 -3.82
C ASP A 13 -32.35 -5.95 -4.86
N GLY A 14 -31.04 -5.99 -4.74
CA GLY A 14 -30.08 -5.32 -5.59
C GLY A 14 -29.92 -3.83 -5.34
N ARG A 15 -30.50 -3.28 -4.26
CA ARG A 15 -30.36 -1.88 -3.86
C ARG A 15 -29.06 -1.66 -3.10
N LEU A 16 -28.49 -0.45 -3.23
CA LEU A 16 -27.27 -0.09 -2.49
C LEU A 16 -27.54 -0.15 -0.98
N ASN A 17 -26.70 -0.93 -0.24
CA ASN A 17 -26.80 -1.09 1.22
C ASN A 17 -25.89 -0.15 2.00
N GLY A 18 -25.13 0.72 1.32
CA GLY A 18 -24.22 1.70 1.94
C GLY A 18 -22.77 1.23 2.06
N LEU A 19 -22.45 -0.01 1.73
CA LEU A 19 -21.08 -0.51 1.69
C LEU A 19 -20.36 0.03 0.44
N LEU A 20 -19.17 0.58 0.62
CA LEU A 20 -18.30 1.08 -0.42
C LEU A 20 -16.92 0.43 -0.25
N ALA A 21 -16.58 -0.50 -1.13
CA ALA A 21 -15.30 -1.22 -1.05
C ALA A 21 -14.26 -0.59 -1.99
N GLU A 22 -13.06 -0.39 -1.46
CA GLU A 22 -11.86 0.08 -2.17
C GLU A 22 -12.12 1.33 -3.05
N THR A 23 -11.91 1.24 -4.36
CA THR A 23 -12.06 2.39 -5.28
C THR A 23 -13.47 2.97 -5.32
N ALA A 24 -14.50 2.21 -4.90
CA ALA A 24 -15.87 2.72 -4.77
C ALA A 24 -16.01 3.84 -3.74
N PHE A 25 -15.08 3.95 -2.78
CA PHE A 25 -15.05 5.03 -1.80
C PHE A 25 -14.48 6.34 -2.35
N ASN A 26 -13.73 6.33 -3.45
CA ASN A 26 -13.03 7.51 -3.99
C ASN A 26 -13.93 8.73 -4.24
N PRO A 27 -15.15 8.62 -4.84
CA PRO A 27 -16.03 9.77 -5.02
C PRO A 27 -16.50 10.40 -3.70
N VAL A 28 -16.73 9.57 -2.68
CA VAL A 28 -17.13 10.03 -1.35
C VAL A 28 -15.97 10.72 -0.65
N ARG A 29 -14.77 10.11 -0.68
CA ARG A 29 -13.54 10.68 -0.14
C ARG A 29 -13.25 12.06 -0.75
N ALA A 30 -13.34 12.21 -2.06
CA ALA A 30 -13.10 13.47 -2.75
C ALA A 30 -14.06 14.60 -2.31
N ASN A 31 -15.27 14.25 -1.87
CA ASN A 31 -16.26 15.21 -1.37
C ASN A 31 -16.13 15.49 0.13
N LEU A 32 -15.80 14.48 0.93
CA LEU A 32 -15.66 14.60 2.39
C LEU A 32 -14.40 15.38 2.80
N LEU A 33 -13.31 15.26 2.03
CA LEU A 33 -12.01 15.84 2.37
C LEU A 33 -11.75 17.19 1.69
N LYS A 34 -12.78 17.97 1.40
CA LYS A 34 -12.63 19.38 0.94
C LYS A 34 -12.18 20.26 2.10
N LEU A 35 -10.89 20.17 2.45
CA LEU A 35 -10.29 21.01 3.47
C LEU A 35 -9.94 22.39 2.90
N SER A 36 -10.20 23.44 3.68
CA SER A 36 -9.59 24.74 3.40
C SER A 36 -8.06 24.65 3.55
N ALA A 37 -7.30 25.53 2.93
CA ALA A 37 -5.84 25.59 3.09
C ALA A 37 -5.42 25.72 4.57
N MET A 38 -6.21 26.46 5.37
CA MET A 38 -5.97 26.62 6.79
C MET A 38 -6.23 25.34 7.58
N ASP A 39 -7.27 24.59 7.24
CA ASP A 39 -7.57 23.33 7.91
C ASP A 39 -6.55 22.25 7.52
N GLY A 40 -6.15 22.20 6.26
CA GLY A 40 -5.04 21.37 5.80
C GLY A 40 -3.75 21.66 6.57
N TYR A 41 -3.39 22.92 6.74
CA TYR A 41 -2.24 23.33 7.56
C TYR A 41 -2.38 22.87 9.03
N ARG A 42 -3.55 23.10 9.65
CA ARG A 42 -3.81 22.66 11.03
C ARG A 42 -3.66 21.14 11.20
N VAL A 43 -4.19 20.37 10.26
CA VAL A 43 -4.06 18.90 10.26
C VAL A 43 -2.58 18.49 10.15
N MET A 44 -1.85 19.00 9.16
CA MET A 44 -0.44 18.70 8.98
C MET A 44 0.41 19.07 10.21
N ARG A 45 0.16 20.23 10.80
CA ARG A 45 0.86 20.67 12.00
C ARG A 45 0.55 19.77 13.20
N ARG A 46 -0.70 19.35 13.38
CA ARG A 46 -1.09 18.45 14.46
C ARG A 46 -0.49 17.06 14.29
N ALA A 47 -0.53 16.51 13.08
CA ALA A 47 0.12 15.24 12.76
C ALA A 47 1.63 15.31 13.01
N SER A 48 2.31 16.35 12.52
CA SER A 48 3.76 16.52 12.73
C SER A 48 4.13 16.56 14.21
N ARG A 49 3.34 17.29 15.04
CA ARG A 49 3.56 17.33 16.49
C ARG A 49 3.36 15.97 17.16
N LEU A 50 2.38 15.20 16.70
CA LEU A 50 2.14 13.85 17.22
C LEU A 50 3.34 12.93 16.91
N TYR A 51 3.88 12.96 15.68
CA TYR A 51 5.07 12.21 15.31
C TYR A 51 6.28 12.62 16.16
N LEU A 52 6.55 13.92 16.26
CA LEU A 52 7.67 14.45 17.08
C LEU A 52 7.52 14.10 18.57
N SER A 53 6.31 14.10 19.14
CA SER A 53 6.08 13.72 20.54
C SER A 53 6.40 12.25 20.82
N ARG A 54 6.55 11.44 19.78
CA ARG A 54 6.95 10.04 19.83
C ARG A 54 8.40 9.82 19.38
N GLY A 55 9.18 10.88 19.20
CA GLY A 55 10.58 10.82 18.77
C GLY A 55 10.77 10.58 17.28
N ILE A 56 9.71 10.56 16.48
CA ILE A 56 9.80 10.35 15.03
C ILE A 56 10.11 11.69 14.36
N THR A 57 11.30 11.78 13.76
CA THR A 57 11.80 12.97 13.07
C THR A 57 11.79 12.85 11.55
N PHE A 58 11.58 11.64 11.03
CA PHE A 58 11.43 11.34 9.61
C PHE A 58 10.18 10.49 9.40
N ALA A 59 9.25 10.98 8.61
CA ALA A 59 8.01 10.30 8.29
C ALA A 59 7.92 10.04 6.79
N GLN A 60 7.06 9.08 6.41
CA GLN A 60 6.81 8.72 5.04
C GLN A 60 5.33 8.91 4.72
N ASN A 61 5.02 9.65 3.66
CA ASN A 61 3.69 9.64 3.06
C ASN A 61 3.68 8.53 2.02
N GLY A 62 3.12 7.37 2.41
CA GLY A 62 3.20 6.12 1.65
C GLY A 62 2.25 6.04 0.45
N LEU A 63 1.37 7.03 0.23
CA LEU A 63 0.50 7.12 -0.95
C LEU A 63 0.05 8.57 -1.12
N ALA A 64 0.68 9.30 -2.02
CA ALA A 64 0.42 10.70 -2.28
C ALA A 64 -0.12 10.92 -3.70
N ASP A 65 -1.38 11.29 -3.81
CA ASP A 65 -1.95 11.79 -5.06
C ASP A 65 -1.47 13.22 -5.37
N THR A 66 -1.67 13.67 -6.59
CA THR A 66 -1.27 15.02 -7.04
C THR A 66 -1.89 16.13 -6.17
N THR A 67 -3.10 15.95 -5.66
CA THR A 67 -3.77 16.94 -4.79
C THR A 67 -3.06 17.05 -3.45
N THR A 68 -2.75 15.91 -2.84
CA THR A 68 -1.98 15.83 -1.60
C THR A 68 -0.60 16.47 -1.76
N ILE A 69 0.10 16.16 -2.85
CA ILE A 69 1.44 16.72 -3.13
C ILE A 69 1.37 18.25 -3.30
N LYS A 70 0.41 18.74 -4.09
CA LYS A 70 0.21 20.19 -4.28
C LYS A 70 -0.12 20.94 -2.97
N ALA A 71 -0.74 20.28 -2.00
CA ALA A 71 -0.97 20.84 -0.67
C ALA A 71 0.28 20.78 0.22
N LEU A 72 1.06 19.70 0.14
CA LEU A 72 2.26 19.49 0.96
C LEU A 72 3.44 20.37 0.51
N VAL A 73 3.67 20.52 -0.78
CA VAL A 73 4.84 21.23 -1.33
C VAL A 73 4.97 22.67 -0.79
N PRO A 74 3.93 23.52 -0.78
CA PRO A 74 4.02 24.85 -0.18
C PRO A 74 4.34 24.79 1.33
N ALA A 75 3.68 23.89 2.07
CA ALA A 75 3.89 23.74 3.51
C ALA A 75 5.35 23.35 3.84
N LEU A 76 5.94 22.48 3.03
CA LEU A 76 7.34 22.07 3.15
C LEU A 76 8.29 23.21 2.79
N ARG A 77 8.03 23.92 1.69
CA ARG A 77 8.83 25.07 1.22
C ARG A 77 8.92 26.19 2.25
N PHE A 78 7.82 26.47 2.94
CA PHE A 78 7.76 27.48 3.99
C PHE A 78 8.16 26.96 5.38
N GLY A 79 8.63 25.72 5.50
CA GLY A 79 9.07 25.14 6.77
C GLY A 79 7.95 24.94 7.79
N LEU A 80 6.71 24.85 7.34
CA LEU A 80 5.54 24.67 8.21
C LEU A 80 5.40 23.26 8.78
N ILE A 81 6.08 22.28 8.15
CA ILE A 81 6.16 20.90 8.58
C ILE A 81 7.56 20.68 9.17
N PRO A 82 7.69 20.49 10.50
CA PRO A 82 8.99 20.38 11.15
C PRO A 82 9.64 18.98 11.03
N LEU A 83 9.03 18.07 10.29
CA LEU A 83 9.55 16.72 10.02
C LEU A 83 10.36 16.68 8.73
N ARG A 84 11.29 15.76 8.64
CA ARG A 84 11.76 15.26 7.34
C ARG A 84 10.70 14.33 6.77
N LEU A 85 10.47 14.40 5.46
CA LEU A 85 9.38 13.68 4.82
C LEU A 85 9.85 12.98 3.54
N SER A 86 9.54 11.70 3.40
CA SER A 86 9.58 11.00 2.12
C SER A 86 8.16 11.02 1.51
N ILE A 87 8.04 11.46 0.28
CA ILE A 87 6.76 11.48 -0.46
C ILE A 87 6.80 10.37 -1.51
N TRP A 88 5.85 9.47 -1.42
CA TRP A 88 5.64 8.37 -2.37
C TRP A 88 4.44 8.70 -3.26
N PRO A 89 4.67 9.22 -4.47
CA PRO A 89 3.60 9.50 -5.40
C PRO A 89 2.91 8.20 -5.84
N ASP A 90 1.60 8.26 -6.07
CA ASP A 90 0.92 7.24 -6.87
C ASP A 90 1.36 7.32 -8.35
N ALA A 91 0.94 6.35 -9.17
CA ALA A 91 1.34 6.31 -10.59
C ALA A 91 0.95 7.59 -11.35
N ALA A 92 -0.25 8.12 -11.11
CA ALA A 92 -0.72 9.34 -11.78
C ALA A 92 0.05 10.58 -11.33
N ALA A 93 0.38 10.68 -10.04
CA ALA A 93 1.17 11.78 -9.52
C ALA A 93 2.63 11.70 -10.02
N GLU A 94 3.21 10.51 -10.15
CA GLU A 94 4.55 10.34 -10.75
C GLU A 94 4.55 10.76 -12.22
N GLN A 95 3.53 10.37 -12.99
CA GLN A 95 3.38 10.84 -14.37
C GLN A 95 3.27 12.38 -14.42
N ALA A 96 2.44 12.97 -13.57
CA ALA A 96 2.31 14.42 -13.47
C ALA A 96 3.64 15.12 -13.11
N ARG A 97 4.49 14.46 -12.33
CA ARG A 97 5.85 14.95 -12.02
C ARG A 97 6.75 14.92 -13.26
N GLN A 98 6.73 13.82 -14.00
CA GLN A 98 7.49 13.67 -15.24
C GLN A 98 7.07 14.72 -16.28
N ASP A 99 5.77 15.05 -16.34
CA ASP A 99 5.21 16.11 -17.16
C ASP A 99 5.51 17.55 -16.63
N GLY A 100 6.27 17.67 -15.54
CA GLY A 100 6.65 18.96 -14.96
C GLY A 100 5.54 19.69 -14.21
N GLN A 101 4.43 19.04 -13.87
CA GLN A 101 3.29 19.69 -13.20
C GLN A 101 3.56 19.98 -11.72
N TRP A 102 4.54 19.34 -11.11
CA TRP A 102 5.00 19.60 -9.77
C TRP A 102 6.46 19.18 -9.56
N THR A 103 7.12 19.84 -8.60
CA THR A 103 8.49 19.52 -8.18
C THR A 103 8.57 19.61 -6.67
N LEU A 104 9.47 18.84 -6.06
CA LEU A 104 9.78 19.01 -4.64
C LEU A 104 10.71 20.22 -4.42
N PRO A 105 10.62 20.89 -3.25
CA PRO A 105 11.61 21.87 -2.86
C PRO A 105 12.98 21.20 -2.69
N GLU A 106 14.03 21.92 -3.07
CA GLU A 106 15.41 21.47 -2.79
C GLU A 106 15.69 21.47 -1.28
N GLY A 107 16.50 20.52 -0.83
CA GLY A 107 16.97 20.44 0.55
C GLY A 107 16.83 19.06 1.18
N GLU A 108 17.46 18.88 2.33
CA GLU A 108 17.54 17.60 3.04
C GLU A 108 16.25 17.18 3.77
N ARG A 109 15.24 18.03 3.79
CA ARG A 109 14.01 17.76 4.55
C ARG A 109 12.95 16.98 3.80
N VAL A 110 13.04 16.94 2.46
CA VAL A 110 12.04 16.30 1.61
C VAL A 110 12.73 15.41 0.61
N HIS A 111 12.27 14.17 0.54
CA HIS A 111 12.80 13.18 -0.39
C HIS A 111 11.68 12.66 -1.29
N LEU A 112 11.98 12.53 -2.58
CA LEU A 112 11.16 11.77 -3.49
C LEU A 112 11.40 10.29 -3.23
N GLY A 113 10.38 9.61 -2.73
CA GLY A 113 10.42 8.17 -2.45
C GLY A 113 9.99 7.33 -3.64
N SER A 114 9.57 6.11 -3.34
CA SER A 114 9.12 5.13 -4.33
C SER A 114 7.81 5.54 -4.99
N VAL A 115 7.56 5.06 -6.21
CA VAL A 115 6.22 5.12 -6.82
C VAL A 115 5.34 4.08 -6.15
N LYS A 116 4.23 4.52 -5.55
CA LYS A 116 3.31 3.64 -4.83
C LYS A 116 2.28 3.04 -5.76
N LEU A 117 2.25 1.72 -5.81
CA LEU A 117 1.26 0.91 -6.53
C LEU A 117 0.44 0.08 -5.54
N VAL A 118 -0.76 -0.32 -5.94
CA VAL A 118 -1.68 -1.09 -5.09
C VAL A 118 -2.17 -2.30 -5.89
N SER A 119 -1.83 -3.51 -5.45
CA SER A 119 -2.23 -4.74 -6.13
C SER A 119 -3.53 -5.32 -5.59
N ASP A 120 -3.78 -5.20 -4.28
CA ASP A 120 -5.02 -5.65 -3.62
C ASP A 120 -5.43 -4.73 -2.48
N GLY A 121 -6.46 -5.10 -1.73
CA GLY A 121 -6.89 -4.40 -0.54
C GLY A 121 -6.37 -5.05 0.76
N SER A 122 -7.24 -5.16 1.77
CA SER A 122 -6.89 -5.70 3.09
C SER A 122 -7.65 -6.99 3.41
N LEU A 123 -7.02 -7.89 4.16
CA LEU A 123 -7.67 -9.13 4.60
C LEU A 123 -8.90 -8.86 5.47
N GLN A 124 -8.77 -7.89 6.40
CA GLN A 124 -9.87 -7.50 7.30
C GLN A 124 -11.02 -6.75 6.61
N GLY A 125 -10.81 -6.30 5.40
CA GLY A 125 -11.84 -5.72 4.53
C GLY A 125 -12.40 -6.69 3.50
N TYR A 126 -11.98 -7.97 3.53
CA TYR A 126 -12.30 -8.98 2.52
C TYR A 126 -11.90 -8.59 1.09
N THR A 127 -10.93 -7.70 0.96
CA THR A 127 -10.44 -7.19 -0.32
C THR A 127 -9.00 -7.60 -0.63
N GLY A 128 -8.33 -8.31 0.30
CA GLY A 128 -7.05 -8.97 0.04
C GLY A 128 -7.24 -10.12 -0.94
N PHE A 129 -6.39 -10.21 -1.98
CA PHE A 129 -6.52 -11.20 -3.04
C PHE A 129 -5.74 -12.48 -2.70
N LEU A 130 -6.49 -13.58 -2.49
CA LEU A 130 -6.00 -14.86 -1.99
C LEU A 130 -6.03 -15.94 -3.05
N ASN A 131 -5.19 -16.97 -2.90
CA ASN A 131 -5.26 -18.20 -3.70
C ASN A 131 -6.36 -19.15 -3.21
N ASP A 132 -6.64 -19.15 -1.90
CA ASP A 132 -7.69 -19.97 -1.27
C ASP A 132 -8.77 -19.07 -0.66
N PRO A 133 -10.04 -19.52 -0.60
CA PRO A 133 -11.15 -18.75 -0.06
C PRO A 133 -10.90 -18.25 1.35
N TYR A 134 -11.53 -17.13 1.70
CA TYR A 134 -11.60 -16.67 3.08
C TYR A 134 -12.20 -17.77 3.98
N PHE A 135 -11.75 -17.86 5.22
CA PHE A 135 -12.19 -18.90 6.18
C PHE A 135 -13.67 -18.75 6.51
N THR A 136 -14.10 -17.53 6.79
CA THR A 136 -15.52 -17.19 6.88
C THR A 136 -15.81 -16.19 5.76
N VAL A 137 -16.57 -16.64 4.77
CA VAL A 137 -16.96 -15.77 3.65
C VAL A 137 -18.20 -14.97 4.05
N PRO A 138 -18.27 -13.66 3.75
CA PRO A 138 -19.49 -12.88 3.98
C PRO A 138 -20.69 -13.44 3.21
N GLU A 139 -21.90 -13.31 3.77
CA GLU A 139 -23.13 -13.87 3.21
C GLU A 139 -23.46 -13.35 1.80
N ASP A 140 -23.03 -12.13 1.47
CA ASP A 140 -23.22 -11.49 0.17
C ASP A 140 -22.20 -11.91 -0.89
N HIS A 141 -21.32 -12.88 -0.58
CA HIS A 141 -20.30 -13.39 -1.49
C HIS A 141 -20.41 -14.90 -1.70
N PRO A 142 -19.96 -15.42 -2.88
CA PRO A 142 -19.96 -16.86 -3.14
C PRO A 142 -18.97 -17.59 -2.20
N PRO A 143 -19.21 -18.85 -1.86
CA PRO A 143 -18.34 -19.62 -0.94
C PRO A 143 -16.85 -19.68 -1.35
N GLU A 144 -16.57 -19.54 -2.65
CA GLU A 144 -15.22 -19.55 -3.22
C GLU A 144 -14.59 -18.14 -3.27
N TYR A 145 -15.10 -17.19 -2.51
CA TYR A 145 -14.65 -15.81 -2.56
C TYR A 145 -13.18 -15.65 -2.11
N LEU A 146 -12.36 -15.09 -3.01
CA LEU A 146 -10.91 -14.94 -2.86
C LEU A 146 -10.46 -13.50 -2.60
N GLY A 147 -11.40 -12.57 -2.43
CA GLY A 147 -11.07 -11.14 -2.60
C GLY A 147 -10.87 -10.81 -4.08
N PHE A 148 -10.16 -9.72 -4.35
CA PHE A 148 -9.93 -9.29 -5.74
C PHE A 148 -8.71 -8.38 -5.87
N PRO A 149 -8.06 -8.35 -7.05
CA PRO A 149 -7.00 -7.40 -7.32
C PRO A 149 -7.56 -6.00 -7.62
N ASN A 150 -6.89 -4.95 -7.15
CA ASN A 150 -7.28 -3.55 -7.41
C ASN A 150 -7.09 -3.13 -8.87
N GLN A 151 -6.27 -3.84 -9.59
CA GLN A 151 -6.02 -3.67 -11.02
C GLN A 151 -5.66 -5.02 -11.65
N SER A 152 -5.77 -5.14 -12.97
CA SER A 152 -5.43 -6.39 -13.63
C SER A 152 -3.91 -6.69 -13.53
N PRO A 153 -3.51 -7.99 -13.59
CA PRO A 153 -2.09 -8.36 -13.62
C PRO A 153 -1.30 -7.66 -14.73
N GLN A 154 -1.94 -7.48 -15.90
CA GLN A 154 -1.33 -6.79 -17.03
C GLN A 154 -1.08 -5.30 -16.71
N GLN A 155 -2.06 -4.59 -16.16
CA GLN A 155 -1.91 -3.18 -15.79
C GLN A 155 -0.83 -2.97 -14.73
N LEU A 156 -0.77 -3.83 -13.70
CA LEU A 156 0.30 -3.78 -12.71
C LEU A 156 1.67 -4.02 -13.34
N SER A 157 1.78 -5.02 -14.23
CA SER A 157 3.02 -5.34 -14.91
C SER A 157 3.51 -4.18 -15.78
N GLU A 158 2.63 -3.57 -16.57
CA GLU A 158 2.94 -2.41 -17.40
C GLU A 158 3.49 -1.24 -16.56
N GLN A 159 2.86 -0.91 -15.44
CA GLN A 159 3.31 0.15 -14.53
C GLN A 159 4.66 -0.18 -13.89
N VAL A 160 4.83 -1.41 -13.38
CA VAL A 160 6.10 -1.81 -12.74
C VAL A 160 7.25 -1.78 -13.74
N VAL A 161 7.02 -2.26 -14.96
CA VAL A 161 8.00 -2.21 -16.06
C VAL A 161 8.35 -0.76 -16.41
N GLU A 162 7.35 0.09 -16.61
CA GLU A 162 7.54 1.50 -16.95
C GLU A 162 8.44 2.21 -15.92
N PHE A 163 8.05 2.14 -14.64
CA PHE A 163 8.80 2.83 -13.58
C PHE A 163 10.18 2.21 -13.34
N HIS A 164 10.28 0.89 -13.38
CA HIS A 164 11.57 0.22 -13.25
C HIS A 164 12.54 0.64 -14.35
N CYS A 165 12.11 0.59 -15.62
CA CYS A 165 12.94 0.98 -16.76
C CYS A 165 13.33 2.47 -16.72
N ALA A 166 12.51 3.31 -16.09
CA ALA A 166 12.84 4.72 -15.81
C ALA A 166 13.76 4.90 -14.59
N GLY A 167 14.28 3.83 -13.99
CA GLY A 167 15.14 3.89 -12.81
C GLY A 167 14.40 4.31 -11.54
N ARG A 168 13.07 4.20 -11.51
CA ARG A 168 12.24 4.55 -10.35
C ARG A 168 11.95 3.31 -9.50
N GLN A 169 12.23 3.41 -8.20
CA GLN A 169 11.83 2.40 -7.24
C GLN A 169 10.30 2.35 -7.14
N THR A 170 9.72 1.17 -7.20
CA THR A 170 8.30 0.93 -6.91
C THR A 170 8.10 0.40 -5.50
N ALA A 171 6.98 0.75 -4.88
CA ALA A 171 6.51 0.20 -3.61
C ALA A 171 5.09 -0.33 -3.83
N ILE A 172 4.95 -1.65 -3.87
CA ILE A 172 3.71 -2.32 -4.25
C ILE A 172 3.02 -2.85 -3.01
N HIS A 173 1.79 -2.38 -2.75
CA HIS A 173 0.94 -2.94 -1.71
C HIS A 173 0.47 -4.34 -2.12
N ALA A 174 0.71 -5.34 -1.29
CA ALA A 174 0.25 -6.71 -1.50
C ALA A 174 0.08 -7.42 -0.15
N ASN A 175 -1.16 -7.73 0.22
CA ASN A 175 -1.51 -8.45 1.44
C ASN A 175 -1.73 -9.94 1.19
N GLY A 176 -2.58 -10.28 0.22
CA GLY A 176 -2.90 -11.65 -0.13
C GLY A 176 -1.76 -12.34 -0.90
N ASP A 177 -1.69 -13.64 -0.77
CA ASP A 177 -0.66 -14.46 -1.43
C ASP A 177 -0.80 -14.46 -2.96
N ALA A 178 -2.02 -14.37 -3.51
CA ALA A 178 -2.24 -14.18 -4.95
C ALA A 178 -1.76 -12.80 -5.42
N ALA A 179 -2.01 -11.73 -4.64
CA ALA A 179 -1.52 -10.39 -4.94
C ALA A 179 0.01 -10.30 -4.87
N ILE A 180 0.63 -11.01 -3.93
CA ILE A 180 2.09 -11.13 -3.83
C ILE A 180 2.66 -11.81 -5.06
N THR A 181 2.07 -12.92 -5.52
CA THR A 181 2.49 -13.59 -6.78
C THR A 181 2.40 -12.63 -7.96
N MET A 182 1.25 -11.97 -8.13
CA MET A 182 1.02 -10.99 -9.20
C MET A 182 2.07 -9.87 -9.19
N SER A 183 2.44 -9.39 -8.01
CA SER A 183 3.44 -8.33 -7.85
C SER A 183 4.85 -8.82 -8.19
N LEU A 184 5.21 -10.05 -7.78
CA LEU A 184 6.50 -10.65 -8.11
C LEU A 184 6.63 -10.98 -9.60
N ASP A 185 5.54 -11.38 -10.26
CA ASP A 185 5.51 -11.59 -11.71
C ASP A 185 5.77 -10.28 -12.48
N ALA A 186 5.15 -9.18 -12.02
CA ALA A 186 5.38 -7.85 -12.58
C ALA A 186 6.85 -7.40 -12.41
N VAL A 187 7.45 -7.64 -11.24
CA VAL A 187 8.87 -7.34 -11.00
C VAL A 187 9.78 -8.21 -11.86
N ALA A 188 9.46 -9.50 -12.02
CA ALA A 188 10.24 -10.39 -12.89
C ALA A 188 10.22 -9.92 -14.35
N ALA A 189 9.05 -9.50 -14.86
CA ALA A 189 8.92 -8.92 -16.19
C ALA A 189 9.77 -7.65 -16.35
N ALA A 190 9.75 -6.77 -15.34
CA ALA A 190 10.55 -5.54 -15.35
C ALA A 190 12.06 -5.82 -15.36
N ARG A 191 12.53 -6.78 -14.56
CA ARG A 191 13.93 -7.23 -14.54
C ARG A 191 14.35 -7.83 -15.89
N GLN A 192 13.45 -8.59 -16.52
CA GLN A 192 13.71 -9.17 -17.84
C GLN A 192 13.82 -8.09 -18.91
N GLN A 193 12.96 -7.08 -18.88
CA GLN A 193 12.92 -6.02 -19.89
C GLN A 193 14.07 -5.01 -19.73
N CYS A 194 14.44 -4.66 -18.50
CA CYS A 194 15.47 -3.68 -18.19
C CYS A 194 16.48 -4.25 -17.16
N PRO A 195 17.32 -5.22 -17.58
CA PRO A 195 18.19 -5.97 -16.66
C PRO A 195 19.31 -5.12 -16.05
N ASP A 196 19.70 -4.04 -16.69
CA ASP A 196 20.77 -3.15 -16.20
C ASP A 196 20.30 -2.18 -15.11
N VAL A 197 18.98 -2.09 -14.88
CA VAL A 197 18.43 -1.24 -13.83
C VAL A 197 18.47 -1.98 -12.48
N THR A 198 19.14 -1.38 -11.51
CA THR A 198 19.44 -2.01 -10.21
C THR A 198 18.55 -1.51 -9.06
N VAL A 199 17.50 -0.72 -9.32
CA VAL A 199 16.58 -0.29 -8.27
C VAL A 199 15.86 -1.49 -7.64
N GLN A 200 15.73 -1.48 -6.31
CA GLN A 200 15.12 -2.57 -5.54
C GLN A 200 13.66 -2.25 -5.27
N PRO A 201 12.70 -3.02 -5.81
CA PRO A 201 11.29 -2.84 -5.48
C PRO A 201 11.02 -3.16 -4.00
N VAL A 202 10.03 -2.49 -3.43
CA VAL A 202 9.55 -2.76 -2.06
C VAL A 202 8.17 -3.41 -2.15
N LEU A 203 7.95 -4.51 -1.45
CA LEU A 203 6.63 -5.13 -1.31
C LEU A 203 6.05 -4.79 0.05
N ILE A 204 5.02 -3.95 0.06
CA ILE A 204 4.41 -3.44 1.29
C ILE A 204 3.42 -4.45 1.84
N HIS A 205 3.47 -4.65 3.14
CA HIS A 205 2.78 -5.63 3.97
C HIS A 205 3.30 -7.05 3.79
N ALA A 206 3.29 -7.64 2.59
CA ALA A 206 3.68 -9.02 2.34
C ALA A 206 3.07 -9.99 3.38
N GLN A 207 1.81 -9.70 3.80
CA GLN A 207 1.21 -10.28 5.00
C GLN A 207 1.06 -11.79 4.90
N MET A 208 0.64 -12.29 3.73
CA MET A 208 0.42 -13.72 3.46
C MET A 208 1.58 -14.37 2.70
N ALA A 209 2.79 -13.76 2.73
CA ALA A 209 3.91 -14.31 1.97
C ALA A 209 4.23 -15.76 2.34
N THR A 210 4.33 -16.62 1.33
CA THR A 210 4.74 -18.03 1.48
C THR A 210 6.26 -18.16 1.43
N GLY A 211 6.81 -19.30 1.90
CA GLY A 211 8.25 -19.57 1.82
C GLY A 211 8.79 -19.53 0.38
N GLU A 212 8.00 -20.01 -0.59
CA GLU A 212 8.35 -19.90 -2.01
C GLU A 212 8.42 -18.44 -2.48
N GLN A 213 7.45 -17.62 -2.07
CA GLN A 213 7.44 -16.20 -2.41
C GLN A 213 8.59 -15.44 -1.75
N LEU A 214 8.96 -15.77 -0.50
CA LEU A 214 10.15 -15.20 0.14
C LEU A 214 11.43 -15.56 -0.64
N THR A 215 11.55 -16.79 -1.11
CA THR A 215 12.66 -17.21 -1.97
C THR A 215 12.67 -16.43 -3.30
N ARG A 216 11.50 -16.23 -3.91
CA ARG A 216 11.38 -15.41 -5.12
C ARG A 216 11.76 -13.95 -4.87
N MET A 217 11.35 -13.36 -3.74
CA MET A 217 11.75 -12.02 -3.34
C MET A 217 13.26 -11.88 -3.28
N GLN A 218 13.95 -12.87 -2.68
CA GLN A 218 15.41 -12.88 -2.63
C GLN A 218 16.02 -12.94 -4.03
N GLY A 219 15.55 -13.82 -4.91
CA GLY A 219 16.05 -13.96 -6.29
C GLY A 219 15.79 -12.74 -7.17
N LEU A 220 14.73 -11.99 -6.89
CA LEU A 220 14.36 -10.76 -7.60
C LEU A 220 14.87 -9.47 -6.93
N ASP A 221 15.61 -9.59 -5.82
CA ASP A 221 16.09 -8.46 -5.01
C ASP A 221 14.96 -7.51 -4.58
N VAL A 222 13.84 -8.08 -4.15
CA VAL A 222 12.66 -7.37 -3.61
C VAL A 222 12.78 -7.26 -2.11
N ILE A 223 12.52 -6.09 -1.56
CA ILE A 223 12.55 -5.83 -0.11
C ILE A 223 11.11 -5.88 0.43
N PRO A 224 10.69 -6.92 1.20
CA PRO A 224 9.41 -6.85 1.88
C PRO A 224 9.47 -5.83 3.04
N SER A 225 8.38 -5.10 3.19
CA SER A 225 8.14 -4.22 4.33
C SER A 225 6.94 -4.75 5.09
N PHE A 226 7.19 -5.43 6.21
CA PHE A 226 6.13 -6.09 6.97
C PHE A 226 5.39 -5.13 7.89
N PHE A 227 4.09 -5.38 8.05
CA PHE A 227 3.25 -4.70 9.03
C PHE A 227 2.92 -5.68 10.18
N ASN A 228 3.90 -5.93 11.05
CA ASN A 228 3.79 -6.89 12.14
C ASN A 228 2.71 -6.51 13.18
N ASN A 229 2.28 -5.26 13.25
CA ASN A 229 1.19 -4.83 14.11
C ASN A 229 -0.16 -5.50 13.74
N HIS A 230 -0.31 -6.04 12.52
CA HIS A 230 -1.44 -6.88 12.15
C HIS A 230 -1.61 -8.06 13.11
N VAL A 231 -0.51 -8.67 13.56
CA VAL A 231 -0.54 -9.81 14.51
C VAL A 231 -1.13 -9.37 15.85
N TYR A 232 -0.70 -8.23 16.37
CA TYR A 232 -1.16 -7.73 17.68
C TYR A 232 -2.61 -7.26 17.66
N TYR A 233 -2.99 -6.43 16.67
CA TYR A 233 -4.31 -5.79 16.66
C TYR A 233 -5.39 -6.65 16.01
N TRP A 234 -5.03 -7.55 15.10
CA TRP A 234 -5.97 -8.30 14.26
C TRP A 234 -5.76 -9.81 14.29
N GLY A 235 -4.75 -10.32 15.02
CA GLY A 235 -4.34 -11.73 15.00
C GLY A 235 -5.50 -12.69 15.31
N ASP A 236 -6.27 -12.43 16.36
CA ASP A 236 -7.43 -13.26 16.70
C ASP A 236 -8.48 -13.26 15.59
N ARG A 237 -8.76 -12.10 14.99
CA ARG A 237 -9.71 -12.00 13.87
C ARG A 237 -9.18 -12.69 12.62
N HIS A 238 -7.88 -12.59 12.33
CA HIS A 238 -7.29 -13.35 11.23
C HIS A 238 -7.45 -14.84 11.44
N ARG A 239 -7.21 -15.34 12.67
CA ARG A 239 -7.38 -16.75 13.02
C ARG A 239 -8.83 -17.21 12.96
N ASP A 240 -9.75 -16.46 13.52
CA ASP A 240 -11.11 -16.92 13.79
C ASP A 240 -12.09 -16.59 12.66
N ILE A 241 -11.77 -15.59 11.82
CA ILE A 241 -12.69 -15.06 10.80
C ILE A 241 -12.11 -15.12 9.39
N PHE A 242 -10.93 -14.52 9.15
CA PHE A 242 -10.50 -14.26 7.76
C PHE A 242 -9.73 -15.41 7.14
N LEU A 243 -8.82 -16.05 7.88
CA LEU A 243 -7.82 -16.98 7.34
C LEU A 243 -7.92 -18.41 7.89
N GLY A 244 -8.52 -18.59 9.08
CA GLY A 244 -8.44 -19.81 9.84
C GLY A 244 -7.09 -19.98 10.55
N PRO A 245 -7.00 -20.97 11.49
CA PRO A 245 -5.84 -21.10 12.37
C PRO A 245 -4.52 -21.38 11.64
N GLU A 246 -4.53 -22.19 10.59
CA GLU A 246 -3.30 -22.59 9.88
C GLU A 246 -2.67 -21.41 9.12
N ARG A 247 -3.45 -20.70 8.29
CA ARG A 247 -2.95 -19.56 7.52
C ARG A 247 -2.59 -18.38 8.43
N ALA A 248 -3.43 -18.12 9.44
CA ALA A 248 -3.20 -17.03 10.39
C ALA A 248 -1.92 -17.22 11.23
N ALA A 249 -1.50 -18.46 11.50
CA ALA A 249 -0.26 -18.74 12.23
C ALA A 249 1.01 -18.25 11.49
N ARG A 250 0.90 -17.96 10.19
CA ARG A 250 2.04 -17.57 9.35
C ARG A 250 1.97 -16.13 8.84
N ILE A 251 0.98 -15.33 9.24
CA ILE A 251 0.92 -13.93 8.78
C ILE A 251 2.16 -13.14 9.20
N SER A 252 2.61 -12.26 8.31
CA SER A 252 3.83 -11.46 8.49
C SER A 252 5.04 -12.32 8.85
N PRO A 253 5.55 -13.17 7.95
CA PRO A 253 6.52 -14.25 8.23
C PRO A 253 7.94 -13.73 8.44
N LEU A 254 8.17 -12.91 9.48
CA LEU A 254 9.44 -12.26 9.80
C LEU A 254 10.57 -13.26 10.09
N ALA A 255 10.25 -14.32 10.85
CA ALA A 255 11.25 -15.34 11.20
C ALA A 255 11.72 -16.08 9.94
N GLU A 256 10.77 -16.52 9.09
CA GLU A 256 11.09 -17.20 7.84
C GLU A 256 11.92 -16.29 6.90
N ALA A 257 11.59 -15.00 6.83
CA ALA A 257 12.35 -14.04 6.04
C ALA A 257 13.78 -13.85 6.57
N ALA A 258 13.94 -13.78 7.90
CA ALA A 258 15.24 -13.67 8.54
C ALA A 258 16.09 -14.94 8.34
N ASP A 259 15.51 -16.12 8.51
CA ASP A 259 16.17 -17.41 8.31
C ASP A 259 16.61 -17.62 6.85
N ALA A 260 15.82 -17.10 5.91
CA ALA A 260 16.16 -17.07 4.48
C ALA A 260 17.26 -16.02 4.14
N GLY A 261 17.71 -15.21 5.11
CA GLY A 261 18.67 -14.13 4.89
C GLY A 261 18.10 -12.97 4.05
N LEU A 262 16.78 -12.85 3.97
CA LEU A 262 16.11 -11.80 3.22
C LEU A 262 16.17 -10.49 4.01
N ARG A 263 16.64 -9.42 3.38
CA ARG A 263 16.57 -8.08 3.95
C ARG A 263 15.13 -7.58 3.92
N PHE A 264 14.63 -7.10 5.05
CA PHE A 264 13.27 -6.57 5.17
C PHE A 264 13.23 -5.31 6.02
N THR A 265 12.10 -4.61 5.98
CA THR A 265 11.79 -3.46 6.84
C THR A 265 10.47 -3.69 7.56
N LEU A 266 10.23 -2.88 8.60
CA LEU A 266 8.97 -2.85 9.34
C LEU A 266 8.32 -1.48 9.19
N HIS A 267 6.98 -1.44 9.16
CA HIS A 267 6.23 -0.19 9.17
C HIS A 267 5.00 -0.27 10.08
N ALA A 268 4.45 0.88 10.45
CA ALA A 268 3.32 0.98 11.36
C ALA A 268 1.99 1.32 10.66
N ASP A 269 2.04 1.74 9.39
CA ASP A 269 0.88 2.10 8.57
C ASP A 269 -0.16 2.99 9.28
N SER A 270 0.34 4.00 10.00
CA SER A 270 -0.52 4.90 10.77
C SER A 270 -1.39 5.76 9.83
N PRO A 271 -2.70 5.93 10.07
CA PRO A 271 -3.44 5.64 11.31
C PRO A 271 -4.25 4.33 11.31
N VAL A 272 -3.92 3.35 10.47
CA VAL A 272 -4.65 2.06 10.39
C VAL A 272 -4.70 1.36 11.76
N VAL A 273 -3.61 1.47 12.53
CA VAL A 273 -3.57 1.06 13.94
C VAL A 273 -3.12 2.24 14.80
N PRO A 274 -3.34 2.18 16.15
CA PRO A 274 -2.85 3.21 17.04
C PRO A 274 -1.36 3.48 16.85
N PHE A 275 -1.01 4.76 16.77
CA PHE A 275 0.35 5.22 16.55
C PHE A 275 1.19 5.02 17.82
N GLN A 276 1.90 3.91 17.89
CA GLN A 276 2.93 3.62 18.88
C GLN A 276 4.15 3.07 18.16
N PRO A 277 5.30 3.77 18.21
CA PRO A 277 6.54 3.27 17.60
C PRO A 277 7.07 2.06 18.33
#